data_9217fdd050d841be8dd14d9a9b7047ac
#
_entry.id   9217fdd050d841be8dd14d9a9b7047ac
#
_cell.length_a   1.000
_cell.length_b   1.000
_cell.length_c   1.000
_cell.angle_alpha   90.00
_cell.angle_beta   90.00
_cell.angle_gamma   90.00
#
_symmetry.space_group_name_H-M   'P 1'
#
loop_
_entity.id
_entity.type
_entity.pdbx_description
1 polymer ?
#
loop_
_entity_poly.entity_id
_entity_poly.type
_entity_poly.pdbx_seq_one_letter_code
_entity_poly.pdbx_strand_id
1 'polypeptide(L)'
;YEYRKKISTIDGILICGDIAFSGDEQQYNSATTFLNEICNALNLDKSHVFCVPGNHDIDQKITSSQMAVALLQKKLDESKSTTEFDLNLGKIFRKPEDATVLCAPISCYNNFAAKYGCSFDQKPTWKQEIAINDTFTLCIFGINSAFISNEHDHKPDQTERKMRISRMQIPERKENTVYLSLCHHPPECWVDPGKILSKKMDDRIAIQLYGHKHLQMIRKTSYGIVVGSGATHPSRLESDWMPRYNWITIDIEFEKEVPTLIIKVYPRVLDDIESKFIPDGSINGEYLNFSLKGRNIRR
;
A
#
# COMPACT_ATOMS: atom_id res chain seq x y z
N TYR A 1 -15.67 3.61 17.95
CA TYR A 1 -15.79 4.65 19.00
C TYR A 1 -15.19 4.16 20.33
N GLU A 2 -15.45 2.95 20.76
CA GLU A 2 -14.91 2.40 22.02
C GLU A 2 -13.40 2.16 21.98
N TYR A 3 -12.87 1.74 20.83
CA TYR A 3 -11.43 1.48 20.69
C TYR A 3 -10.59 2.77 20.71
N ARG A 4 -11.15 3.90 20.22
CA ARG A 4 -10.51 5.22 20.30
C ARG A 4 -10.18 5.62 21.75
N LYS A 5 -10.93 5.12 22.73
CA LYS A 5 -10.66 5.38 24.15
C LYS A 5 -9.40 4.67 24.68
N LYS A 6 -8.96 3.60 23.97
CA LYS A 6 -7.76 2.83 24.29
C LYS A 6 -6.50 3.33 23.54
N ILE A 7 -6.68 4.04 22.42
CA ILE A 7 -5.60 4.61 21.59
C ILE A 7 -5.65 6.12 21.79
N SER A 8 -4.58 6.70 22.32
CA SER A 8 -4.55 8.13 22.70
C SER A 8 -4.60 9.08 21.51
N THR A 9 -3.88 8.77 20.40
CA THR A 9 -3.80 9.55 19.19
C THR A 9 -3.78 8.64 17.96
N ILE A 10 -4.26 9.19 16.84
CA ILE A 10 -4.16 8.54 15.51
C ILE A 10 -3.26 9.43 14.67
N ASP A 11 -2.17 8.88 14.16
CA ASP A 11 -1.15 9.62 13.44
C ASP A 11 -1.28 9.50 11.91
N GLY A 12 -2.16 8.63 11.41
CA GLY A 12 -2.38 8.51 9.98
C GLY A 12 -3.40 7.45 9.56
N ILE A 13 -3.82 7.55 8.30
CA ILE A 13 -4.67 6.59 7.59
C ILE A 13 -3.88 6.01 6.43
N LEU A 14 -3.83 4.68 6.32
CA LEU A 14 -3.07 3.95 5.32
C LEU A 14 -4.03 3.19 4.40
N ILE A 15 -3.99 3.45 3.07
CA ILE A 15 -4.91 2.88 2.09
C ILE A 15 -4.12 2.12 1.02
N CYS A 16 -4.36 0.81 0.93
CA CYS A 16 -3.61 -0.09 0.07
C CYS A 16 -4.22 -0.27 -1.33
N GLY A 17 -4.82 0.78 -1.90
CA GLY A 17 -5.38 0.79 -3.26
C GLY A 17 -6.85 0.41 -3.36
N ASP A 18 -7.34 0.36 -4.61
CA ASP A 18 -8.74 0.15 -4.98
C ASP A 18 -9.69 1.14 -4.28
N ILE A 19 -9.31 2.41 -4.34
CA ILE A 19 -10.08 3.53 -3.79
C ILE A 19 -11.30 3.82 -4.66
N ALA A 20 -11.12 3.71 -5.97
CA ALA A 20 -12.19 3.74 -6.96
C ALA A 20 -12.45 2.32 -7.49
N PHE A 21 -13.60 2.10 -8.13
CA PHE A 21 -13.94 0.83 -8.76
C PHE A 21 -13.52 0.78 -10.24
N SER A 22 -13.40 1.93 -10.91
CA SER A 22 -13.12 2.05 -12.35
C SER A 22 -12.31 3.30 -12.72
N GLY A 23 -11.53 3.83 -11.78
CA GLY A 23 -10.72 5.04 -12.00
C GLY A 23 -11.54 6.31 -12.29
N ASP A 24 -12.84 6.35 -11.94
CA ASP A 24 -13.76 7.44 -12.25
C ASP A 24 -13.66 8.60 -11.24
N GLU A 25 -13.70 9.85 -11.74
CA GLU A 25 -13.55 11.06 -10.92
C GLU A 25 -14.63 11.18 -9.84
N GLN A 26 -15.88 10.78 -10.13
CA GLN A 26 -16.97 10.87 -9.16
C GLN A 26 -16.76 9.93 -7.97
N GLN A 27 -16.13 8.78 -8.20
CA GLN A 27 -15.78 7.83 -7.15
C GLN A 27 -14.73 8.41 -6.21
N TYR A 28 -13.73 9.12 -6.73
CA TYR A 28 -12.74 9.85 -5.92
C TYR A 28 -13.33 11.03 -5.17
N ASN A 29 -14.36 11.70 -5.70
CA ASN A 29 -15.09 12.73 -4.97
C ASN A 29 -15.83 12.14 -3.77
N SER A 30 -16.47 10.99 -3.93
CA SER A 30 -17.10 10.24 -2.85
C SER A 30 -16.08 9.78 -1.80
N ALA A 31 -14.95 9.22 -2.25
CA ALA A 31 -13.85 8.82 -1.37
C ALA A 31 -13.27 10.02 -0.59
N THR A 32 -13.13 11.19 -1.24
CA THR A 32 -12.67 12.42 -0.58
C THR A 32 -13.62 12.84 0.53
N THR A 33 -14.94 12.79 0.28
CA THR A 33 -15.96 13.13 1.28
C THR A 33 -15.87 12.18 2.47
N PHE A 34 -15.83 10.88 2.22
CA PHE A 34 -15.71 9.85 3.25
C PHE A 34 -14.44 10.00 4.10
N LEU A 35 -13.29 10.23 3.46
CA LEU A 35 -12.02 10.46 4.17
C LEU A 35 -12.04 11.74 5.00
N ASN A 36 -12.68 12.81 4.52
CA ASN A 36 -12.84 14.03 5.29
C ASN A 36 -13.67 13.78 6.57
N GLU A 37 -14.73 12.98 6.48
CA GLU A 37 -15.54 12.61 7.65
C GLU A 37 -14.70 11.80 8.66
N ILE A 38 -13.91 10.83 8.18
CA ILE A 38 -13.03 10.05 9.04
C ILE A 38 -11.97 10.95 9.71
N CYS A 39 -11.28 11.80 8.94
CA CYS A 39 -10.27 12.71 9.47
C CYS A 39 -10.87 13.64 10.54
N ASN A 40 -12.05 14.20 10.29
CA ASN A 40 -12.75 15.03 11.27
C ASN A 40 -13.12 14.23 12.53
N ALA A 41 -13.64 13.02 12.39
CA ALA A 41 -13.99 12.15 13.51
C ALA A 41 -12.78 11.74 14.35
N LEU A 42 -11.62 11.58 13.72
CA LEU A 42 -10.35 11.22 14.37
C LEU A 42 -9.55 12.43 14.85
N ASN A 43 -9.93 13.65 14.49
CA ASN A 43 -9.16 14.88 14.67
C ASN A 43 -7.76 14.76 14.04
N LEU A 44 -7.72 14.23 12.81
CA LEU A 44 -6.50 13.96 12.05
C LEU A 44 -6.34 15.00 10.94
N ASP A 45 -5.12 15.52 10.77
CA ASP A 45 -4.80 16.35 9.62
C ASP A 45 -4.82 15.53 8.32
N LYS A 46 -5.40 16.09 7.27
CA LYS A 46 -5.55 15.41 5.98
C LYS A 46 -4.21 15.09 5.31
N SER A 47 -3.14 15.80 5.63
CA SER A 47 -1.79 15.49 5.16
C SER A 47 -1.29 14.13 5.67
N HIS A 48 -1.94 13.54 6.66
CA HIS A 48 -1.64 12.22 7.21
C HIS A 48 -2.51 11.10 6.63
N VAL A 49 -3.04 11.29 5.44
CA VAL A 49 -3.65 10.21 4.63
C VAL A 49 -2.62 9.74 3.60
N PHE A 50 -2.32 8.45 3.61
CA PHE A 50 -1.32 7.82 2.75
C PHE A 50 -2.00 6.77 1.88
N CYS A 51 -1.81 6.83 0.55
CA CYS A 51 -2.50 5.92 -0.35
C CYS A 51 -1.63 5.52 -1.55
N VAL A 52 -1.95 4.37 -2.14
CA VAL A 52 -1.42 3.88 -3.41
C VAL A 52 -2.57 3.48 -4.33
N PRO A 53 -2.38 3.45 -5.67
CA PRO A 53 -3.41 2.95 -6.56
C PRO A 53 -3.44 1.42 -6.58
N GLY A 54 -4.63 0.85 -6.76
CA GLY A 54 -4.83 -0.53 -7.13
C GLY A 54 -5.19 -0.71 -8.60
N ASN A 55 -5.56 -1.92 -9.00
CA ASN A 55 -5.95 -2.19 -10.40
C ASN A 55 -7.34 -1.64 -10.74
N HIS A 56 -8.21 -1.45 -9.76
CA HIS A 56 -9.50 -0.78 -9.94
C HIS A 56 -9.38 0.76 -10.04
N ASP A 57 -8.25 1.34 -9.64
CA ASP A 57 -7.97 2.77 -9.80
C ASP A 57 -7.53 3.14 -11.24
N ILE A 58 -7.47 2.16 -12.16
CA ILE A 58 -7.11 2.32 -13.56
C ILE A 58 -8.35 2.65 -14.40
N ASP A 59 -8.30 3.74 -15.18
CA ASP A 59 -9.28 3.97 -16.23
C ASP A 59 -8.97 3.06 -17.44
N GLN A 60 -9.71 1.95 -17.53
CA GLN A 60 -9.55 0.95 -18.58
C GLN A 60 -9.94 1.48 -19.97
N LYS A 61 -10.73 2.56 -20.08
CA LYS A 61 -11.03 3.21 -21.35
C LYS A 61 -9.78 3.87 -21.93
N ILE A 62 -8.93 4.44 -21.05
CA ILE A 62 -7.65 5.04 -21.47
C ILE A 62 -6.69 3.94 -21.95
N THR A 63 -6.55 2.84 -21.20
CA THR A 63 -5.65 1.74 -21.59
C THR A 63 -6.05 1.09 -22.90
N SER A 64 -7.35 0.91 -23.16
CA SER A 64 -7.85 0.26 -24.36
C SER A 64 -7.88 1.18 -25.59
N SER A 65 -8.02 2.51 -25.43
CA SER A 65 -8.18 3.46 -26.53
C SER A 65 -6.91 4.21 -26.92
N GLN A 66 -5.96 4.39 -26.00
CA GLN A 66 -4.74 5.17 -26.24
C GLN A 66 -3.55 4.28 -26.60
N MET A 67 -3.21 4.20 -27.88
CA MET A 67 -2.09 3.39 -28.37
C MET A 67 -0.75 3.70 -27.68
N ALA A 68 -0.47 4.97 -27.38
CA ALA A 68 0.77 5.35 -26.70
C ALA A 68 0.88 4.73 -25.30
N VAL A 69 -0.22 4.71 -24.54
CA VAL A 69 -0.30 4.05 -23.22
C VAL A 69 -0.05 2.55 -23.38
N ALA A 70 -0.77 1.90 -24.28
CA ALA A 70 -0.65 0.47 -24.52
C ALA A 70 0.78 0.06 -24.92
N LEU A 71 1.46 0.86 -25.76
CA LEU A 71 2.85 0.61 -26.15
C LEU A 71 3.83 0.73 -24.96
N LEU A 72 3.67 1.74 -24.09
CA LEU A 72 4.51 1.89 -22.91
C LEU A 72 4.28 0.77 -21.89
N GLN A 73 3.01 0.42 -21.63
CA GLN A 73 2.66 -0.70 -20.77
C GLN A 73 3.21 -2.02 -21.31
N LYS A 74 3.04 -2.31 -22.60
CA LYS A 74 3.58 -3.50 -23.27
C LYS A 74 5.11 -3.56 -23.15
N LYS A 75 5.82 -2.46 -23.40
CA LYS A 75 7.29 -2.39 -23.25
C LYS A 75 7.75 -2.70 -21.83
N LEU A 76 7.02 -2.25 -20.83
CA LEU A 76 7.29 -2.55 -19.42
C LEU A 76 7.00 -4.02 -19.11
N ASP A 77 5.87 -4.53 -19.55
CA ASP A 77 5.41 -5.89 -19.28
C ASP A 77 6.31 -6.96 -19.93
N GLU A 78 6.79 -6.72 -21.15
CA GLU A 78 7.69 -7.61 -21.91
C GLU A 78 9.15 -7.58 -21.42
N SER A 79 9.48 -6.81 -20.38
CA SER A 79 10.84 -6.77 -19.82
C SER A 79 11.28 -8.16 -19.35
N LYS A 80 12.43 -8.65 -19.85
CA LYS A 80 12.93 -10.01 -19.59
C LYS A 80 13.48 -10.18 -18.17
N SER A 81 13.78 -9.08 -17.48
CA SER A 81 14.34 -9.09 -16.13
C SER A 81 13.89 -7.87 -15.33
N THR A 82 14.01 -7.93 -13.99
CA THR A 82 13.81 -6.78 -13.13
C THR A 82 14.74 -5.61 -13.48
N THR A 83 15.96 -5.88 -13.89
CA THR A 83 16.91 -4.84 -14.31
C THR A 83 16.45 -4.13 -15.58
N GLU A 84 15.95 -4.87 -16.56
CA GLU A 84 15.41 -4.27 -17.79
C GLU A 84 14.13 -3.46 -17.50
N PHE A 85 13.25 -3.96 -16.64
CA PHE A 85 12.08 -3.22 -16.16
C PHE A 85 12.49 -1.90 -15.50
N ASP A 86 13.46 -1.93 -14.57
CA ASP A 86 13.99 -0.73 -13.90
C ASP A 86 14.54 0.28 -14.90
N LEU A 87 15.32 -0.18 -15.90
CA LEU A 87 15.87 0.69 -16.95
C LEU A 87 14.78 1.32 -17.81
N ASN A 88 13.76 0.54 -18.21
CA ASN A 88 12.66 1.03 -19.02
C ASN A 88 11.81 2.03 -18.24
N LEU A 89 11.43 1.71 -17.01
CA LEU A 89 10.66 2.62 -16.13
C LEU A 89 11.44 3.90 -15.86
N GLY A 90 12.75 3.79 -15.56
CA GLY A 90 13.60 4.95 -15.33
C GLY A 90 13.79 5.82 -16.57
N LYS A 91 13.77 5.26 -17.80
CA LYS A 91 13.77 6.05 -19.04
C LYS A 91 12.47 6.83 -19.21
N ILE A 92 11.33 6.23 -18.89
CA ILE A 92 10.01 6.87 -18.95
C ILE A 92 9.97 8.05 -17.99
N PHE A 93 10.29 7.83 -16.70
CA PHE A 93 10.22 8.91 -15.69
C PHE A 93 11.29 10.00 -15.84
N ARG A 94 12.32 9.82 -16.69
CA ARG A 94 13.25 10.90 -17.05
C ARG A 94 12.69 11.86 -18.11
N LYS A 95 11.61 11.48 -18.78
CA LYS A 95 10.94 12.29 -19.79
C LYS A 95 9.53 12.59 -19.30
N PRO A 96 9.23 13.84 -18.92
CA PRO A 96 7.92 14.21 -18.37
C PRO A 96 6.75 13.80 -19.29
N GLU A 97 6.94 13.89 -20.62
CA GLU A 97 5.92 13.52 -21.61
C GLU A 97 5.59 12.02 -21.55
N ASP A 98 6.63 11.17 -21.50
CA ASP A 98 6.45 9.72 -21.42
C ASP A 98 5.84 9.33 -20.06
N ALA A 99 6.25 9.97 -18.97
CA ALA A 99 5.68 9.75 -17.64
C ALA A 99 4.19 10.13 -17.61
N THR A 100 3.81 11.26 -18.19
CA THR A 100 2.41 11.69 -18.33
C THR A 100 1.59 10.67 -19.10
N VAL A 101 2.11 10.12 -20.20
CA VAL A 101 1.44 9.08 -20.97
C VAL A 101 1.27 7.80 -20.17
N LEU A 102 2.34 7.32 -19.48
CA LEU A 102 2.24 6.10 -18.67
C LEU A 102 1.25 6.27 -17.51
N CYS A 103 1.18 7.46 -16.91
CA CYS A 103 0.31 7.75 -15.77
C CYS A 103 -1.10 8.20 -16.18
N ALA A 104 -1.40 8.34 -17.47
CA ALA A 104 -2.74 8.74 -17.94
C ALA A 104 -3.87 7.85 -17.38
N PRO A 105 -3.74 6.52 -17.32
CA PRO A 105 -4.80 5.67 -16.76
C PRO A 105 -5.09 5.89 -15.27
N ILE A 106 -4.13 6.42 -14.52
CA ILE A 106 -4.30 6.77 -13.09
C ILE A 106 -4.41 8.29 -12.87
N SER A 107 -4.77 9.07 -13.87
CA SER A 107 -4.84 10.53 -13.73
C SER A 107 -5.84 10.98 -12.68
N CYS A 108 -7.02 10.36 -12.62
CA CYS A 108 -8.02 10.66 -11.57
C CYS A 108 -7.51 10.29 -10.17
N TYR A 109 -6.83 9.14 -10.03
CA TYR A 109 -6.14 8.78 -8.80
C TYR A 109 -5.09 9.85 -8.43
N ASN A 110 -4.23 10.24 -9.36
CA ASN A 110 -3.18 11.22 -9.11
C ASN A 110 -3.74 12.58 -8.67
N ASN A 111 -4.82 13.06 -9.29
CA ASN A 111 -5.53 14.27 -8.86
C ASN A 111 -6.09 14.17 -7.44
N PHE A 112 -6.62 13.01 -7.09
CA PHE A 112 -7.08 12.71 -5.73
C PHE A 112 -5.89 12.66 -4.75
N ALA A 113 -4.88 11.86 -5.05
CA ALA A 113 -3.74 11.56 -4.20
C ALA A 113 -2.79 12.75 -4.01
N ALA A 114 -2.77 13.69 -4.95
CA ALA A 114 -1.97 14.94 -4.85
C ALA A 114 -2.35 15.76 -3.62
N LYS A 115 -3.62 15.72 -3.18
CA LYS A 115 -4.11 16.38 -1.96
C LYS A 115 -3.42 15.88 -0.69
N TYR A 116 -2.86 14.67 -0.75
CA TYR A 116 -2.21 13.94 0.33
C TYR A 116 -0.71 13.72 0.10
N GLY A 117 -0.15 14.31 -0.97
CA GLY A 117 1.27 14.12 -1.34
C GLY A 117 1.61 12.69 -1.79
N CYS A 118 0.62 11.92 -2.29
CA CYS A 118 0.74 10.51 -2.66
C CYS A 118 0.61 10.25 -4.17
N SER A 119 0.75 11.27 -5.03
CA SER A 119 0.67 11.11 -6.48
C SER A 119 1.93 10.47 -7.09
N PHE A 120 1.75 9.86 -8.27
CA PHE A 120 2.80 9.21 -9.04
C PHE A 120 3.08 9.89 -10.40
N ASP A 121 2.67 11.15 -10.58
CA ASP A 121 2.74 11.86 -11.85
C ASP A 121 4.15 12.00 -12.40
N GLN A 122 5.11 12.31 -11.53
CA GLN A 122 6.49 12.65 -11.91
C GLN A 122 7.52 11.69 -11.33
N LYS A 123 7.11 10.76 -10.49
CA LYS A 123 7.99 9.83 -9.78
C LYS A 123 7.34 8.46 -9.68
N PRO A 124 8.14 7.38 -9.78
CA PRO A 124 7.62 6.01 -9.64
C PRO A 124 7.25 5.64 -8.20
N THR A 125 7.53 6.50 -7.23
CA THR A 125 7.25 6.31 -5.80
C THR A 125 7.11 7.66 -5.11
N TRP A 126 6.40 7.68 -3.99
CA TRP A 126 6.38 8.80 -3.06
C TRP A 126 6.87 8.33 -1.67
N LYS A 127 7.33 9.25 -0.85
CA LYS A 127 7.70 8.98 0.54
C LYS A 127 7.37 10.16 1.43
N GLN A 128 6.96 9.87 2.66
CA GLN A 128 6.70 10.85 3.71
C GLN A 128 7.29 10.34 5.03
N GLU A 129 7.69 11.23 5.90
CA GLU A 129 8.36 10.90 7.15
C GLU A 129 7.54 11.44 8.33
N ILE A 130 7.32 10.60 9.35
CA ILE A 130 6.65 10.94 10.62
C ILE A 130 7.61 10.60 11.75
N ALA A 131 7.76 11.48 12.73
CA ALA A 131 8.55 11.17 13.93
C ALA A 131 7.86 10.06 14.74
N ILE A 132 8.59 9.01 15.11
CA ILE A 132 8.16 8.04 16.13
C ILE A 132 8.48 8.64 17.51
N ASN A 133 9.68 9.20 17.64
CA ASN A 133 10.14 9.93 18.81
C ASN A 133 11.29 10.86 18.39
N ASP A 134 11.98 11.50 19.36
CA ASP A 134 13.07 12.45 19.08
C ASP A 134 14.27 11.86 18.30
N THR A 135 14.40 10.54 18.27
CA THR A 135 15.54 9.85 17.64
C THR A 135 15.14 9.09 16.38
N PHE A 136 13.93 8.53 16.32
CA PHE A 136 13.52 7.61 15.28
C PHE A 136 12.38 8.18 14.43
N THR A 137 12.48 7.93 13.12
CA THR A 137 11.52 8.37 12.11
C THR A 137 10.86 7.14 11.46
N LEU A 138 9.56 7.22 11.21
CA LEU A 138 8.82 6.31 10.35
C LEU A 138 8.81 6.89 8.94
N CYS A 139 9.44 6.20 7.98
CA CYS A 139 9.36 6.51 6.57
C CYS A 139 8.26 5.66 5.93
N ILE A 140 7.14 6.31 5.59
CA ILE A 140 6.04 5.70 4.86
C ILE A 140 6.27 5.98 3.39
N PHE A 141 6.16 4.95 2.52
CA PHE A 141 6.33 5.13 1.09
C PHE A 141 5.38 4.26 0.29
N GLY A 142 5.00 4.77 -0.88
CA GLY A 142 4.09 4.11 -1.80
C GLY A 142 4.82 3.40 -2.93
N ILE A 143 4.42 2.17 -3.21
CA ILE A 143 4.83 1.38 -4.36
C ILE A 143 3.63 1.30 -5.30
N ASN A 144 3.77 1.83 -6.51
CA ASN A 144 2.77 1.63 -7.54
C ASN A 144 3.02 0.30 -8.25
N SER A 145 2.17 -0.68 -7.99
CA SER A 145 2.17 -1.98 -8.65
C SER A 145 1.24 -2.05 -9.87
N ALA A 146 0.50 -0.97 -10.15
CA ALA A 146 -0.51 -0.92 -11.18
C ALA A 146 -0.07 -0.20 -12.48
N PHE A 147 1.24 0.12 -12.67
CA PHE A 147 1.72 0.79 -13.89
C PHE A 147 1.39 0.04 -15.18
N ILE A 148 1.30 -1.28 -15.13
CA ILE A 148 0.98 -2.12 -16.28
C ILE A 148 -0.45 -2.69 -16.21
N SER A 149 -1.22 -2.34 -15.18
CA SER A 149 -2.61 -2.80 -15.05
C SER A 149 -3.47 -2.29 -16.20
N ASN A 150 -4.35 -3.15 -16.72
CA ASN A 150 -5.26 -2.85 -17.80
C ASN A 150 -6.44 -3.85 -17.81
N GLU A 151 -7.27 -3.79 -18.85
CA GLU A 151 -8.46 -4.63 -19.04
C GLU A 151 -8.19 -6.15 -19.12
N HIS A 152 -6.91 -6.56 -19.10
CA HIS A 152 -6.52 -7.98 -19.17
C HIS A 152 -6.17 -8.58 -17.79
N ASP A 153 -6.23 -7.79 -16.73
CA ASP A 153 -5.83 -8.26 -15.38
C ASP A 153 -6.81 -9.31 -14.82
N HIS A 154 -8.09 -9.26 -15.22
CA HIS A 154 -9.18 -10.08 -14.69
C HIS A 154 -9.90 -10.91 -15.76
N LYS A 155 -9.19 -11.60 -16.64
CA LYS A 155 -9.84 -12.51 -17.59
C LYS A 155 -10.23 -13.82 -16.88
N PRO A 156 -11.51 -14.26 -16.97
CA PRO A 156 -12.02 -15.43 -16.26
C PRO A 156 -11.27 -16.74 -16.55
N ASP A 157 -10.67 -16.83 -17.74
CA ASP A 157 -10.04 -18.07 -18.25
C ASP A 157 -8.51 -18.06 -18.15
N GLN A 158 -7.90 -17.07 -17.50
CA GLN A 158 -6.45 -16.96 -17.44
C GLN A 158 -5.97 -16.95 -15.99
N THR A 159 -4.81 -17.58 -15.76
CA THR A 159 -3.99 -17.35 -14.56
C THR A 159 -3.85 -15.84 -14.34
N GLU A 160 -4.09 -15.38 -13.11
CA GLU A 160 -3.96 -13.98 -12.71
C GLU A 160 -2.68 -13.37 -13.29
N ARG A 161 -2.82 -12.29 -14.06
CA ARG A 161 -1.69 -11.61 -14.68
C ARG A 161 -0.73 -11.07 -13.62
N LYS A 162 0.55 -11.31 -13.80
CA LYS A 162 1.56 -10.87 -12.85
C LYS A 162 1.93 -9.41 -13.08
N MET A 163 1.96 -8.64 -11.99
CA MET A 163 2.40 -7.26 -11.98
C MET A 163 3.92 -7.13 -11.89
N ARG A 164 4.43 -5.95 -12.14
CA ARG A 164 5.87 -5.67 -12.06
C ARG A 164 6.15 -4.50 -11.12
N ILE A 165 7.15 -4.65 -10.30
CA ILE A 165 7.64 -3.64 -9.36
C ILE A 165 9.10 -3.32 -9.68
N SER A 166 9.47 -2.06 -9.55
CA SER A 166 10.84 -1.59 -9.73
C SER A 166 11.58 -1.50 -8.40
N ARG A 167 12.85 -1.88 -8.41
CA ARG A 167 13.77 -1.64 -7.28
C ARG A 167 13.93 -0.15 -6.96
N MET A 168 13.66 0.73 -7.93
CA MET A 168 13.69 2.19 -7.76
C MET A 168 12.60 2.69 -6.79
N GLN A 169 11.54 1.90 -6.58
CA GLN A 169 10.45 2.22 -5.67
C GLN A 169 10.78 1.90 -4.21
N ILE A 170 11.86 1.15 -3.96
CA ILE A 170 12.27 0.73 -2.63
C ILE A 170 13.38 1.68 -2.14
N PRO A 171 13.15 2.45 -1.06
CA PRO A 171 14.14 3.40 -0.58
C PRO A 171 15.42 2.72 -0.08
N GLU A 172 16.54 3.42 -0.17
CA GLU A 172 17.78 3.00 0.47
C GLU A 172 17.66 3.21 1.99
N ARG A 173 18.40 2.38 2.75
CA ARG A 173 18.40 2.46 4.21
C ARG A 173 19.00 3.79 4.69
N LYS A 174 18.38 4.34 5.72
CA LYS A 174 18.85 5.50 6.48
C LYS A 174 18.86 5.12 7.96
N GLU A 175 19.85 5.60 8.71
CA GLU A 175 19.92 5.36 10.15
C GLU A 175 18.68 5.89 10.88
N ASN A 176 18.34 5.25 11.98
CA ASN A 176 17.21 5.62 12.83
C ASN A 176 15.87 5.75 12.07
N THR A 177 15.71 4.99 10.98
CA THR A 177 14.52 5.04 10.16
C THR A 177 13.87 3.66 10.08
N VAL A 178 12.61 3.61 10.48
CA VAL A 178 11.71 2.46 10.29
C VAL A 178 10.98 2.65 8.97
N TYR A 179 10.96 1.63 8.11
CA TYR A 179 10.30 1.69 6.81
C TYR A 179 8.97 0.97 6.83
N LEU A 180 7.92 1.65 6.34
CA LEU A 180 6.59 1.10 6.10
C LEU A 180 6.23 1.30 4.62
N SER A 181 5.90 0.21 3.93
CA SER A 181 5.45 0.27 2.53
C SER A 181 3.95 0.08 2.39
N LEU A 182 3.36 0.85 1.49
CA LEU A 182 2.04 0.62 0.93
C LEU A 182 2.22 0.10 -0.49
N CYS A 183 1.59 -1.02 -0.82
CA CYS A 183 1.53 -1.58 -2.15
C CYS A 183 0.19 -2.29 -2.33
N HIS A 184 -0.44 -2.18 -3.49
CA HIS A 184 -1.72 -2.86 -3.68
C HIS A 184 -1.53 -4.36 -3.87
N HIS A 185 -0.80 -4.77 -4.91
CA HIS A 185 -0.59 -6.19 -5.20
C HIS A 185 0.48 -6.79 -4.28
N PRO A 186 0.20 -7.93 -3.61
CA PRO A 186 1.19 -8.61 -2.78
C PRO A 186 2.24 -9.36 -3.63
N PRO A 187 3.36 -9.83 -3.01
CA PRO A 187 4.48 -10.45 -3.72
C PRO A 187 4.15 -11.64 -4.61
N GLU A 188 3.12 -12.42 -4.28
CA GLU A 188 2.67 -13.53 -5.10
C GLU A 188 2.05 -13.09 -6.44
N CYS A 189 1.64 -11.82 -6.55
CA CYS A 189 1.15 -11.23 -7.78
C CYS A 189 2.26 -10.60 -8.65
N TRP A 190 3.54 -10.71 -8.28
CA TRP A 190 4.64 -10.09 -9.01
C TRP A 190 5.40 -11.06 -9.90
N VAL A 191 5.95 -10.51 -10.98
CA VAL A 191 7.04 -11.16 -11.71
C VAL A 191 8.34 -10.93 -10.93
N ASP A 192 8.70 -11.87 -10.07
CA ASP A 192 9.89 -11.78 -9.21
C ASP A 192 10.72 -13.09 -9.29
N PRO A 193 11.41 -13.31 -10.44
CA PRO A 193 12.22 -14.50 -10.63
C PRO A 193 13.33 -14.56 -9.57
N GLY A 194 13.41 -15.71 -8.88
CA GLY A 194 14.37 -15.91 -7.78
C GLY A 194 14.04 -15.14 -6.50
N LYS A 195 12.86 -14.55 -6.39
CA LYS A 195 12.39 -13.79 -5.22
C LYS A 195 13.34 -12.65 -4.80
N ILE A 196 13.96 -11.98 -5.78
CA ILE A 196 14.97 -10.92 -5.53
C ILE A 196 14.30 -9.68 -4.93
N LEU A 197 13.15 -9.27 -5.45
CA LEU A 197 12.40 -8.11 -4.95
C LEU A 197 11.81 -8.39 -3.57
N SER A 198 11.11 -9.53 -3.43
CA SER A 198 10.50 -9.93 -2.16
C SER A 198 11.54 -10.01 -1.05
N LYS A 199 12.72 -10.59 -1.34
CA LYS A 199 13.83 -10.64 -0.38
C LYS A 199 14.36 -9.24 -0.04
N LYS A 200 14.53 -8.36 -1.04
CA LYS A 200 14.96 -6.97 -0.80
C LYS A 200 13.96 -6.22 0.08
N MET A 201 12.65 -6.45 -0.12
CA MET A 201 11.59 -5.90 0.71
C MET A 201 11.72 -6.42 2.14
N ASP A 202 11.77 -7.74 2.31
CA ASP A 202 11.89 -8.37 3.64
C ASP A 202 13.15 -7.92 4.40
N ASP A 203 14.27 -7.69 3.69
CA ASP A 203 15.52 -7.24 4.31
C ASP A 203 15.51 -5.76 4.74
N ARG A 204 14.61 -4.93 4.21
CA ARG A 204 14.65 -3.47 4.38
C ARG A 204 13.43 -2.88 5.08
N ILE A 205 12.27 -3.51 4.94
CA ILE A 205 10.98 -2.93 5.33
C ILE A 205 10.43 -3.68 6.53
N ALA A 206 10.23 -2.93 7.60
CA ALA A 206 9.73 -3.49 8.85
C ALA A 206 8.23 -3.79 8.79
N ILE A 207 7.47 -3.00 8.03
CA ILE A 207 6.02 -3.15 7.91
C ILE A 207 5.64 -3.06 6.44
N GLN A 208 5.11 -4.13 5.88
CA GLN A 208 4.66 -4.20 4.50
C GLN A 208 3.15 -4.38 4.47
N LEU A 209 2.43 -3.43 3.88
CA LEU A 209 0.97 -3.44 3.80
C LEU A 209 0.52 -3.69 2.37
N TYR A 210 -0.40 -4.63 2.20
CA TYR A 210 -0.94 -5.05 0.90
C TYR A 210 -2.48 -5.07 0.90
N GLY A 211 -3.07 -4.81 -0.26
CA GLY A 211 -4.49 -4.97 -0.56
C GLY A 211 -4.79 -6.16 -1.46
N HIS A 212 -5.66 -5.96 -2.47
CA HIS A 212 -5.98 -6.81 -3.62
C HIS A 212 -6.69 -8.14 -3.30
N LYS A 213 -6.18 -8.91 -2.36
CA LYS A 213 -6.73 -10.25 -2.06
C LYS A 213 -7.98 -10.24 -1.18
N HIS A 214 -8.37 -9.10 -0.65
CA HIS A 214 -9.49 -8.92 0.29
C HIS A 214 -9.42 -9.83 1.54
N LEU A 215 -8.28 -10.51 1.73
CA LEU A 215 -8.04 -11.43 2.85
C LEU A 215 -7.23 -10.74 3.94
N GLN A 216 -7.73 -10.84 5.16
CA GLN A 216 -6.97 -10.47 6.34
C GLN A 216 -5.86 -11.49 6.56
N MET A 217 -4.61 -11.04 6.50
CA MET A 217 -3.44 -11.88 6.74
C MET A 217 -2.36 -11.08 7.48
N ILE A 218 -1.83 -11.66 8.53
CA ILE A 218 -0.70 -11.07 9.24
C ILE A 218 0.38 -12.14 9.37
N ARG A 219 1.56 -11.86 8.81
CA ARG A 219 2.67 -12.81 8.79
C ARG A 219 3.97 -12.13 9.23
N LYS A 220 4.70 -12.76 10.15
CA LYS A 220 6.05 -12.35 10.51
C LYS A 220 7.03 -12.74 9.40
N THR A 221 7.95 -11.85 9.05
CA THR A 221 9.11 -12.12 8.19
C THR A 221 10.38 -12.20 9.03
N SER A 222 11.54 -12.42 8.39
CA SER A 222 12.83 -12.41 9.09
C SER A 222 13.16 -11.05 9.73
N TYR A 223 12.63 -9.94 9.19
CA TYR A 223 13.00 -8.59 9.58
C TYR A 223 11.81 -7.68 9.84
N GLY A 224 10.58 -8.18 9.75
CA GLY A 224 9.40 -7.35 9.91
C GLY A 224 8.10 -8.15 9.89
N ILE A 225 7.05 -7.49 9.46
CA ILE A 225 5.72 -8.07 9.28
C ILE A 225 5.15 -7.73 7.90
N VAL A 226 4.31 -8.62 7.41
CA VAL A 226 3.44 -8.41 6.25
C VAL A 226 2.00 -8.44 6.74
N VAL A 227 1.22 -7.45 6.32
CA VAL A 227 -0.22 -7.35 6.60
C VAL A 227 -0.97 -7.25 5.28
N GLY A 228 -1.81 -8.23 5.01
CA GLY A 228 -2.89 -8.14 4.03
C GLY A 228 -4.08 -7.49 4.74
N SER A 229 -4.57 -6.37 4.21
CA SER A 229 -5.48 -5.50 4.97
C SER A 229 -6.93 -5.86 4.77
N GLY A 230 -7.40 -6.91 4.25
CA GLY A 230 -8.82 -7.08 3.98
C GLY A 230 -9.44 -5.87 3.26
N ALA A 231 -10.66 -5.93 2.82
CA ALA A 231 -11.37 -4.83 2.19
C ALA A 231 -12.35 -4.17 3.18
N THR A 232 -12.48 -2.83 3.11
CA THR A 232 -13.49 -2.11 3.91
C THR A 232 -14.88 -2.18 3.30
N HIS A 233 -14.97 -2.48 2.00
CA HIS A 233 -16.24 -2.65 1.28
C HIS A 233 -16.12 -3.77 0.23
N PRO A 234 -15.94 -5.04 0.66
CA PRO A 234 -15.83 -6.17 -0.26
C PRO A 234 -17.17 -6.45 -0.96
N SER A 235 -17.13 -7.13 -2.09
CA SER A 235 -18.36 -7.62 -2.73
C SER A 235 -19.02 -8.69 -1.87
N ARG A 236 -20.33 -8.62 -1.69
CA ARG A 236 -21.12 -9.65 -0.98
C ARG A 236 -21.12 -11.02 -1.68
N LEU A 237 -20.62 -11.07 -2.92
CA LEU A 237 -20.48 -12.33 -3.68
C LEU A 237 -19.15 -13.04 -3.38
N GLU A 238 -18.24 -12.39 -2.68
CA GLU A 238 -16.97 -13.00 -2.26
C GLU A 238 -17.17 -13.89 -1.03
N SER A 239 -16.44 -15.00 -0.97
CA SER A 239 -16.32 -15.75 0.27
C SER A 239 -15.69 -14.87 1.35
N ASP A 240 -16.19 -14.88 2.57
CA ASP A 240 -15.69 -14.04 3.67
C ASP A 240 -15.77 -12.51 3.43
N TRP A 241 -16.81 -12.06 2.70
CA TRP A 241 -17.02 -10.66 2.29
C TRP A 241 -17.04 -9.62 3.41
N MET A 242 -16.91 -9.96 4.65
CA MET A 242 -17.06 -9.07 5.79
C MET A 242 -16.05 -7.91 5.73
N PRO A 243 -16.52 -6.64 5.87
CA PRO A 243 -15.64 -5.49 5.93
C PRO A 243 -14.60 -5.60 7.04
N ARG A 244 -13.34 -5.28 6.72
CA ARG A 244 -12.20 -5.38 7.64
C ARG A 244 -11.28 -4.19 7.55
N TYR A 245 -10.64 -3.86 8.66
CA TYR A 245 -9.50 -2.93 8.73
C TYR A 245 -8.58 -3.28 9.90
N ASN A 246 -7.44 -2.64 10.00
CA ASN A 246 -6.49 -2.84 11.08
C ASN A 246 -6.15 -1.52 11.77
N TRP A 247 -6.01 -1.55 13.11
CA TRP A 247 -5.20 -0.57 13.80
C TRP A 247 -3.77 -1.10 13.91
N ILE A 248 -2.79 -0.21 13.75
CA ILE A 248 -1.36 -0.56 13.90
C ILE A 248 -0.74 0.47 14.82
N THR A 249 -0.09 0.02 15.91
CA THR A 249 0.75 0.89 16.73
C THR A 249 2.21 0.54 16.49
N ILE A 250 3.05 1.57 16.47
CA ILE A 250 4.48 1.47 16.17
C ILE A 250 5.22 2.27 17.24
N ASP A 251 6.03 1.58 18.05
CA ASP A 251 6.80 2.17 19.13
C ASP A 251 8.24 1.68 19.12
N ILE A 252 9.15 2.45 19.71
CA ILE A 252 10.54 2.04 19.97
C ILE A 252 10.74 1.96 21.47
N GLU A 253 11.01 0.75 21.95
CA GLU A 253 11.42 0.49 23.33
C GLU A 253 12.93 0.19 23.40
N PHE A 254 13.55 0.43 24.53
CA PHE A 254 14.97 0.12 24.73
C PHE A 254 15.13 -1.03 25.70
N GLU A 255 15.70 -2.14 25.24
CA GLU A 255 16.12 -3.26 26.06
C GLU A 255 17.65 -3.21 26.22
N LYS A 256 18.15 -2.85 27.40
CA LYS A 256 19.61 -2.73 27.66
C LYS A 256 20.33 -1.90 26.56
N GLU A 257 19.85 -0.70 26.33
CA GLU A 257 20.35 0.24 25.29
C GLU A 257 20.19 -0.21 23.82
N VAL A 258 19.60 -1.37 23.58
CA VAL A 258 19.31 -1.84 22.23
C VAL A 258 17.89 -1.41 21.86
N PRO A 259 17.71 -0.58 20.81
CA PRO A 259 16.37 -0.22 20.36
C PRO A 259 15.65 -1.44 19.81
N THR A 260 14.41 -1.60 20.23
CA THR A 260 13.52 -2.68 19.82
C THR A 260 12.25 -2.06 19.26
N LEU A 261 11.96 -2.35 18.00
CA LEU A 261 10.72 -1.91 17.37
C LEU A 261 9.57 -2.81 17.83
N ILE A 262 8.57 -2.20 18.43
CA ILE A 262 7.34 -2.87 18.88
C ILE A 262 6.22 -2.51 17.91
N ILE A 263 5.62 -3.53 17.29
CA ILE A 263 4.49 -3.37 16.39
C ILE A 263 3.33 -4.17 16.95
N LYS A 264 2.18 -3.52 17.16
CA LYS A 264 0.94 -4.22 17.51
C LYS A 264 -0.07 -4.03 16.40
N VAL A 265 -0.66 -5.11 15.94
CA VAL A 265 -1.70 -5.08 14.89
C VAL A 265 -3.00 -5.58 15.50
N TYR A 266 -4.04 -4.78 15.37
CA TYR A 266 -5.37 -5.01 15.90
C TYR A 266 -6.37 -5.19 14.76
N PRO A 267 -6.55 -6.39 14.23
CA PRO A 267 -7.53 -6.66 13.19
C PRO A 267 -8.95 -6.43 13.66
N ARG A 268 -9.76 -5.86 12.80
CA ARG A 268 -11.18 -5.56 13.02
C ARG A 268 -12.03 -6.09 11.88
N VAL A 269 -13.15 -6.69 12.23
CA VAL A 269 -14.16 -7.19 11.30
C VAL A 269 -15.52 -6.58 11.66
N LEU A 270 -16.32 -6.27 10.67
CA LEU A 270 -17.69 -5.80 10.90
C LEU A 270 -18.54 -6.96 11.42
N ASP A 271 -19.17 -6.77 12.58
CA ASP A 271 -20.29 -7.58 13.03
C ASP A 271 -21.56 -7.06 12.35
N ASP A 272 -22.13 -7.87 11.45
CA ASP A 272 -23.29 -7.49 10.64
C ASP A 272 -24.58 -7.39 11.49
N ILE A 273 -24.63 -8.09 12.62
CA ILE A 273 -25.78 -8.07 13.54
C ILE A 273 -25.78 -6.77 14.35
N GLU A 274 -24.63 -6.44 14.93
CA GLU A 274 -24.51 -5.26 15.79
C GLU A 274 -24.11 -4.00 15.00
N SER A 275 -23.85 -4.13 13.69
CA SER A 275 -23.41 -3.03 12.80
C SER A 275 -22.21 -2.25 13.35
N LYS A 276 -21.31 -2.95 14.02
CA LYS A 276 -20.08 -2.39 14.59
C LYS A 276 -18.86 -3.24 14.29
N PHE A 277 -17.68 -2.62 14.26
CA PHE A 277 -16.43 -3.33 14.15
C PHE A 277 -15.99 -3.92 15.49
N ILE A 278 -15.74 -5.22 15.50
CA ILE A 278 -15.27 -5.98 16.67
C ILE A 278 -13.86 -6.54 16.40
N PRO A 279 -13.12 -7.02 17.43
CA PRO A 279 -11.89 -7.77 17.22
C PRO A 279 -12.13 -8.95 16.27
N ASP A 280 -11.23 -9.17 15.30
CA ASP A 280 -11.33 -10.31 14.40
C ASP A 280 -11.00 -11.59 15.17
N GLY A 281 -11.97 -12.52 15.24
CA GLY A 281 -11.84 -13.79 15.96
C GLY A 281 -10.85 -14.77 15.33
N SER A 282 -10.27 -14.45 14.16
CA SER A 282 -9.21 -15.26 13.54
C SER A 282 -7.87 -15.20 14.32
N ILE A 283 -7.74 -14.27 15.26
CA ILE A 283 -6.56 -14.16 16.12
C ILE A 283 -6.91 -14.47 17.59
N ASN A 284 -5.95 -15.02 18.34
CA ASN A 284 -6.08 -15.20 19.76
C ASN A 284 -5.84 -13.87 20.49
N GLY A 285 -6.88 -13.27 21.05
CA GLY A 285 -6.80 -12.01 21.78
C GLY A 285 -7.20 -10.78 20.95
N GLU A 286 -6.92 -9.58 21.46
CA GLU A 286 -7.30 -8.32 20.82
C GLU A 286 -6.31 -7.85 19.74
N TYR A 287 -5.06 -8.29 19.81
CA TYR A 287 -3.98 -7.87 18.90
C TYR A 287 -2.85 -8.90 18.82
N LEU A 288 -2.08 -8.80 17.73
CA LEU A 288 -0.80 -9.50 17.57
C LEU A 288 0.34 -8.55 17.90
N ASN A 289 1.30 -9.01 18.69
CA ASN A 289 2.47 -8.24 19.10
C ASN A 289 3.76 -8.79 18.47
N PHE A 290 4.55 -7.89 17.88
CA PHE A 290 5.81 -8.20 17.23
C PHE A 290 6.92 -7.33 17.81
N SER A 291 7.99 -7.96 18.30
CA SER A 291 9.21 -7.30 18.79
C SER A 291 10.36 -7.60 17.84
N LEU A 292 10.97 -6.56 17.27
CA LEU A 292 12.04 -6.66 16.28
C LEU A 292 13.28 -5.95 16.79
N LYS A 293 14.31 -6.75 17.18
CA LYS A 293 15.54 -6.23 17.79
C LYS A 293 16.51 -5.65 16.74
N GLY A 294 16.99 -4.46 17.04
CA GLY A 294 18.22 -3.77 16.66
C GLY A 294 18.74 -3.74 15.22
N ARG A 295 18.65 -4.78 14.42
CA ARG A 295 19.27 -4.82 13.09
C ARG A 295 18.58 -3.97 12.02
N ASN A 296 17.30 -3.69 12.18
CA ASN A 296 16.52 -2.93 11.21
C ASN A 296 16.43 -1.44 11.53
N ILE A 297 16.98 -1.03 12.66
CA ILE A 297 16.88 0.35 13.16
C ILE A 297 18.27 0.99 13.24
N ARG A 298 19.36 0.19 13.31
CA ARG A 298 20.75 0.66 13.28
C ARG A 298 21.42 0.15 12.01
N ARG A 299 21.69 0.97 11.06
CA ARG A 299 22.51 0.94 9.83
C ARG A 299 21.77 1.28 8.55
#